data_e8315a19aec06f298f8efc4ff8589a9e
#
_entry.id   e8315a19aec06f298f8efc4ff8589a9e
#
_cell.length_a   1.000
_cell.length_b   1.000
_cell.length_c   1.000
_cell.angle_alpha   90.00
_cell.angle_beta   90.00
_cell.angle_gamma   90.00
#
_symmetry.space_group_name_H-M   'P 1'
#
loop_
_entity.id
_entity.type
_entity.pdbx_description
1 polymer ?
#
loop_
_entity_poly.entity_id
_entity_poly.type
_entity_poly.pdbx_seq_one_letter_code
_entity_poly.pdbx_strand_id
1 'polypeptide(L)'
;HNDITGNLFAERLLTAAQRGVQVRLLLDDMGTQGQDDYLLALDAHPNIDIRIFNPFANRKYRALEYLYRFGIVTRRMHNKSLIIDGAAAITGGRNIGDEYFDAHHQSNFLDMDVLIFGPAVTDVSAQFDQYWNSPLSYDIDILSGTEELPEDIQRQWQELHEFAESQKD
;
A
#
# COMPACT_ATOMS: atom_id res chain seq x y z
N HIS A 1 -2.48 2.25 6.55
CA HIS A 1 -2.77 3.24 7.58
C HIS A 1 -1.47 3.74 8.22
N ASN A 2 -1.46 4.95 8.77
CA ASN A 2 -0.34 5.47 9.55
C ASN A 2 -0.59 5.14 11.04
N ASP A 3 -0.53 3.86 11.34
CA ASP A 3 -0.76 3.25 12.64
C ASP A 3 0.31 2.16 12.90
N ILE A 4 0.26 1.50 14.03
CA ILE A 4 1.28 0.51 14.43
C ILE A 4 1.33 -0.64 13.41
N THR A 5 0.17 -1.18 13.04
CA THR A 5 0.06 -2.29 12.09
C THR A 5 0.56 -1.91 10.69
N GLY A 6 0.19 -0.72 10.22
CA GLY A 6 0.63 -0.20 8.92
C GLY A 6 2.15 0.00 8.87
N ASN A 7 2.73 0.59 9.92
CA ASN A 7 4.18 0.80 10.02
C ASN A 7 4.95 -0.52 10.11
N LEU A 8 4.46 -1.48 10.89
CA LEU A 8 5.06 -2.80 11.00
C LEU A 8 5.01 -3.56 9.65
N PHE A 9 3.89 -3.44 8.92
CA PHE A 9 3.76 -4.05 7.60
C PHE A 9 4.76 -3.45 6.61
N ALA A 10 4.88 -2.12 6.56
CA ALA A 10 5.84 -1.43 5.70
C ALA A 10 7.30 -1.80 6.05
N GLU A 11 7.62 -1.90 7.32
CA GLU A 11 8.93 -2.36 7.80
C GLU A 11 9.24 -3.79 7.28
N ARG A 12 8.26 -4.70 7.33
CA ARG A 12 8.44 -6.07 6.82
C ARG A 12 8.62 -6.10 5.30
N LEU A 13 7.92 -5.25 4.56
CA LEU A 13 8.13 -5.11 3.11
C LEU A 13 9.53 -4.59 2.80
N LEU A 14 9.97 -3.57 3.53
CA LEU A 14 11.31 -3.02 3.40
C LEU A 14 12.39 -4.04 3.71
N THR A 15 12.27 -4.77 4.81
CA THR A 15 13.19 -5.84 5.18
C THR A 15 13.23 -6.94 4.11
N ALA A 16 12.11 -7.28 3.48
CA ALA A 16 12.08 -8.21 2.37
C ALA A 16 12.81 -7.66 1.14
N ALA A 17 12.57 -6.40 0.79
CA ALA A 17 13.23 -5.71 -0.33
C ALA A 17 14.75 -5.62 -0.15
N GLN A 18 15.23 -5.36 1.08
CA GLN A 18 16.66 -5.36 1.43
C GLN A 18 17.31 -6.72 1.23
N ARG A 19 16.56 -7.82 1.31
CA ARG A 19 17.02 -9.18 0.98
C ARG A 19 16.96 -9.50 -0.51
N GLY A 20 16.54 -8.54 -1.37
CA GLY A 20 16.43 -8.71 -2.81
C GLY A 20 15.06 -9.17 -3.31
N VAL A 21 14.03 -9.19 -2.44
CA VAL A 21 12.65 -9.50 -2.87
C VAL A 21 12.08 -8.30 -3.62
N GLN A 22 11.51 -8.54 -4.79
CA GLN A 22 10.76 -7.53 -5.54
C GLN A 22 9.37 -7.36 -4.93
N VAL A 23 9.05 -6.17 -4.50
CA VAL A 23 7.77 -5.82 -3.85
C VAL A 23 6.98 -4.91 -4.79
N ARG A 24 5.75 -5.28 -5.08
CA ARG A 24 4.77 -4.43 -5.78
C ARG A 24 3.62 -4.12 -4.83
N LEU A 25 3.41 -2.85 -4.53
CA LEU A 25 2.37 -2.40 -3.61
C LEU A 25 1.35 -1.54 -4.36
N LEU A 26 0.12 -2.03 -4.47
CA LEU A 26 -0.99 -1.32 -5.11
C LEU A 26 -1.98 -0.86 -4.04
N LEU A 27 -2.21 0.44 -3.96
CA LEU A 27 -3.05 1.07 -2.95
C LEU A 27 -4.21 1.85 -3.58
N ASP A 28 -5.37 1.81 -2.95
CA ASP A 28 -6.47 2.71 -3.29
C ASP A 28 -6.23 4.10 -2.68
N ASP A 29 -6.41 5.16 -3.46
CA ASP A 29 -6.10 6.53 -3.03
C ASP A 29 -6.95 7.03 -1.84
N MET A 30 -8.12 6.44 -1.57
CA MET A 30 -8.89 6.81 -0.38
C MET A 30 -8.15 6.53 0.93
N GLY A 31 -7.36 5.45 0.96
CA GLY A 31 -6.61 5.02 2.14
C GLY A 31 -5.25 5.70 2.33
N THR A 32 -4.81 6.55 1.38
CA THR A 32 -3.44 7.11 1.36
C THR A 32 -3.37 8.60 1.66
N GLN A 33 -4.44 9.20 2.19
CA GLN A 33 -4.46 10.64 2.46
C GLN A 33 -3.37 11.05 3.47
N GLY A 34 -2.51 12.01 3.05
CA GLY A 34 -1.43 12.53 3.90
C GLY A 34 -0.26 11.55 4.10
N GLN A 35 -0.16 10.51 3.27
CA GLN A 35 0.91 9.51 3.35
C GLN A 35 1.86 9.56 2.14
N ASP A 36 1.77 10.59 1.31
CA ASP A 36 2.52 10.66 0.06
C ASP A 36 4.04 10.59 0.30
N ASP A 37 4.55 11.37 1.25
CA ASP A 37 5.98 11.40 1.57
C ASP A 37 6.47 10.05 2.11
N TYR A 38 5.65 9.39 2.93
CA TYR A 38 5.95 8.06 3.46
C TYR A 38 5.99 6.99 2.36
N LEU A 39 5.04 7.02 1.44
CA LEU A 39 4.98 6.08 0.31
C LEU A 39 6.14 6.32 -0.66
N LEU A 40 6.49 7.59 -0.93
CA LEU A 40 7.66 7.94 -1.73
C LEU A 40 8.97 7.46 -1.09
N ALA A 41 9.07 7.56 0.24
CA ALA A 41 10.24 7.04 0.96
C ALA A 41 10.39 5.53 0.80
N LEU A 42 9.28 4.77 0.80
CA LEU A 42 9.31 3.34 0.53
C LEU A 42 9.64 3.02 -0.94
N ASP A 43 9.04 3.75 -1.88
CA ASP A 43 9.23 3.58 -3.33
C ASP A 43 10.67 3.91 -3.78
N ALA A 44 11.38 4.73 -3.00
CA ALA A 44 12.80 5.03 -3.25
C ALA A 44 13.72 3.79 -3.16
N HIS A 45 13.27 2.70 -2.58
CA HIS A 45 14.04 1.45 -2.55
C HIS A 45 13.95 0.74 -3.91
N PRO A 46 15.09 0.32 -4.55
CA PRO A 46 15.11 -0.21 -5.92
C PRO A 46 14.32 -1.52 -6.13
N ASN A 47 13.92 -2.18 -5.06
CA ASN A 47 13.13 -3.40 -5.08
C ASN A 47 11.68 -3.18 -4.60
N ILE A 48 11.22 -1.94 -4.48
CA ILE A 48 9.83 -1.62 -4.12
C ILE A 48 9.24 -0.72 -5.20
N ASP A 49 8.11 -1.13 -5.76
CA ASP A 49 7.33 -0.34 -6.70
C ASP A 49 5.95 -0.06 -6.10
N ILE A 50 5.55 1.21 -6.01
CA ILE A 50 4.26 1.61 -5.44
C ILE A 50 3.40 2.28 -6.50
N ARG A 51 2.18 1.76 -6.67
CA ARG A 51 1.15 2.37 -7.52
C ARG A 51 -0.09 2.74 -6.72
N ILE A 52 -0.68 3.85 -7.11
CA ILE A 52 -1.95 4.34 -6.57
C ILE A 52 -3.06 4.09 -7.59
N PHE A 53 -4.09 3.35 -7.19
CA PHE A 53 -5.24 3.09 -8.04
C PHE A 53 -6.27 4.22 -7.93
N ASN A 54 -6.69 4.70 -9.11
CA ASN A 54 -7.69 5.75 -9.31
C ASN A 54 -7.47 6.99 -8.41
N PRO A 55 -6.28 7.65 -8.54
CA PRO A 55 -5.95 8.79 -7.72
C PRO A 55 -6.91 9.96 -7.94
N PHE A 56 -7.14 10.73 -6.87
CA PHE A 56 -7.79 12.02 -6.98
C PHE A 56 -6.89 12.98 -7.78
N ALA A 57 -7.47 13.75 -8.70
CA ALA A 57 -6.74 14.74 -9.47
C ALA A 57 -6.18 15.87 -8.56
N ASN A 58 -6.91 16.17 -7.47
CA ASN A 58 -6.42 17.07 -6.43
C ASN A 58 -6.38 16.33 -5.09
N ARG A 59 -5.23 15.76 -4.76
CA ARG A 59 -5.02 14.97 -3.55
C ARG A 59 -5.13 15.80 -2.27
N LYS A 60 -4.95 17.13 -2.36
CA LYS A 60 -5.09 18.07 -1.22
C LYS A 60 -6.54 18.39 -0.89
N TYR A 61 -7.42 18.48 -1.93
CA TYR A 61 -8.82 18.87 -1.78
C TYR A 61 -9.78 17.82 -2.35
N ARG A 62 -9.61 16.56 -1.91
CA ARG A 62 -10.37 15.39 -2.41
C ARG A 62 -11.88 15.57 -2.37
N ALA A 63 -12.42 16.26 -1.34
CA ALA A 63 -13.86 16.48 -1.19
C ALA A 63 -14.49 17.25 -2.36
N LEU A 64 -13.75 18.13 -3.03
CA LEU A 64 -14.26 18.87 -4.17
C LEU A 64 -14.50 17.98 -5.40
N GLU A 65 -13.72 16.91 -5.56
CA GLU A 65 -13.86 16.01 -6.70
C GLU A 65 -15.14 15.16 -6.65
N TYR A 66 -15.67 14.89 -5.48
CA TYR A 66 -16.99 14.25 -5.36
C TYR A 66 -18.10 15.07 -6.02
N LEU A 67 -17.94 16.39 -6.13
CA LEU A 67 -18.93 17.24 -6.79
C LEU A 67 -18.84 17.21 -8.33
N TYR A 68 -17.62 17.10 -8.88
CA TYR A 68 -17.38 17.24 -10.32
C TYR A 68 -17.05 15.92 -11.03
N ARG A 69 -16.52 14.90 -10.30
CA ARG A 69 -16.05 13.62 -10.84
C ARG A 69 -16.66 12.41 -10.16
N PHE A 70 -17.85 12.54 -9.58
CA PHE A 70 -18.51 11.50 -8.78
C PHE A 70 -18.44 10.09 -9.41
N GLY A 71 -18.81 9.96 -10.70
CA GLY A 71 -18.81 8.67 -11.39
C GLY A 71 -17.41 8.03 -11.61
N ILE A 72 -16.33 8.79 -11.44
CA ILE A 72 -14.96 8.33 -11.56
C ILE A 72 -14.39 8.03 -10.19
N VAL A 73 -14.51 8.98 -9.25
CA VAL A 73 -13.93 8.85 -7.90
C VAL A 73 -14.60 7.76 -7.04
N THR A 74 -15.79 7.31 -7.41
CA THR A 74 -16.51 6.21 -6.75
C THR A 74 -16.05 4.81 -7.19
N ARG A 75 -15.25 4.70 -8.25
CA ARG A 75 -14.65 3.43 -8.68
C ARG A 75 -13.45 3.12 -7.82
N ARG A 76 -13.68 2.49 -6.67
CA ARG A 76 -12.62 2.17 -5.70
C ARG A 76 -12.20 0.71 -5.81
N MET A 77 -10.92 0.48 -5.60
CA MET A 77 -10.37 -0.87 -5.45
C MET A 77 -10.60 -1.32 -4.00
N HIS A 78 -11.35 -2.40 -3.82
CA HIS A 78 -11.64 -2.93 -2.48
C HIS A 78 -10.99 -4.30 -2.22
N ASN A 79 -10.23 -4.80 -3.17
CA ASN A 79 -9.52 -6.06 -3.07
C ASN A 79 -8.40 -5.95 -2.03
N LYS A 80 -8.29 -6.96 -1.17
CA LYS A 80 -7.19 -7.14 -0.24
C LYS A 80 -6.55 -8.48 -0.55
N SER A 81 -5.33 -8.44 -1.05
CA SER A 81 -4.58 -9.65 -1.37
C SER A 81 -3.09 -9.43 -1.10
N LEU A 82 -2.44 -10.46 -0.60
CA LEU A 82 -1.00 -10.59 -0.51
C LEU A 82 -0.60 -11.85 -1.28
N ILE A 83 0.27 -11.70 -2.26
CA ILE A 83 0.70 -12.80 -3.13
C ILE A 83 2.20 -12.97 -2.96
N ILE A 84 2.64 -14.20 -2.76
CA ILE A 84 4.04 -14.54 -2.48
C ILE A 84 4.51 -15.51 -3.56
N ASP A 85 5.41 -15.04 -4.43
CA ASP A 85 6.13 -15.80 -5.46
C ASP A 85 5.22 -16.64 -6.40
N GLY A 86 3.95 -16.26 -6.54
CA GLY A 86 2.97 -17.06 -7.29
C GLY A 86 2.68 -18.44 -6.68
N ALA A 87 3.17 -18.73 -5.48
CA ALA A 87 3.04 -20.01 -4.78
C ALA A 87 1.97 -20.00 -3.68
N ALA A 88 1.77 -18.85 -3.04
CA ALA A 88 0.76 -18.66 -2.01
C ALA A 88 0.08 -17.29 -2.17
N ALA A 89 -1.18 -17.22 -1.74
CA ALA A 89 -1.90 -15.95 -1.66
C ALA A 89 -2.76 -15.91 -0.40
N ILE A 90 -2.87 -14.72 0.20
CA ILE A 90 -3.87 -14.42 1.23
C ILE A 90 -4.84 -13.41 0.62
N THR A 91 -6.12 -13.65 0.76
CA THR A 91 -7.17 -12.71 0.35
C THR A 91 -8.31 -12.71 1.36
N GLY A 92 -8.96 -11.55 1.53
CA GLY A 92 -10.04 -11.42 2.49
C GLY A 92 -10.61 -10.01 2.54
N GLY A 93 -11.24 -9.69 3.66
CA GLY A 93 -11.81 -8.37 3.90
C GLY A 93 -10.91 -7.46 4.75
N ARG A 94 -9.86 -8.00 5.38
CA ARG A 94 -9.00 -7.29 6.34
C ARG A 94 -8.15 -6.21 5.66
N ASN A 95 -8.30 -4.96 6.10
CA ASN A 95 -7.34 -3.91 5.75
C ASN A 95 -6.11 -3.99 6.65
N ILE A 96 -5.01 -3.37 6.22
CA ILE A 96 -3.83 -3.19 7.07
C ILE A 96 -4.06 -1.95 7.94
N GLY A 97 -4.44 -2.18 9.18
CA GLY A 97 -4.77 -1.14 10.16
C GLY A 97 -5.04 -1.73 11.54
N ASP A 98 -4.77 -0.97 12.59
CA ASP A 98 -4.83 -1.42 13.99
C ASP A 98 -6.19 -2.00 14.38
N GLU A 99 -7.29 -1.47 13.82
CA GLU A 99 -8.65 -1.95 14.07
C GLU A 99 -8.93 -3.36 13.53
N TYR A 100 -8.11 -3.87 12.61
CA TYR A 100 -8.24 -5.21 12.04
C TYR A 100 -7.31 -6.25 12.68
N PHE A 101 -6.35 -5.81 13.51
CA PHE A 101 -5.33 -6.67 14.13
C PHE A 101 -5.34 -6.60 15.66
N ASP A 102 -6.50 -6.28 16.26
CA ASP A 102 -6.69 -6.17 17.72
C ASP A 102 -5.74 -5.18 18.42
N ALA A 103 -5.18 -4.24 17.66
CA ALA A 103 -4.26 -3.23 18.17
C ALA A 103 -4.96 -1.89 18.49
N HIS A 104 -6.23 -1.72 18.13
CA HIS A 104 -6.98 -0.51 18.41
C HIS A 104 -7.70 -0.56 19.78
N HIS A 105 -7.58 0.53 20.57
CA HIS A 105 -8.07 0.56 21.95
C HIS A 105 -9.61 0.63 22.12
N GLN A 106 -10.35 1.06 21.08
CA GLN A 106 -11.78 1.35 21.21
C GLN A 106 -12.68 0.48 20.33
N SER A 107 -12.19 0.02 19.19
CA SER A 107 -12.97 -0.78 18.26
C SER A 107 -12.08 -1.72 17.45
N ASN A 108 -12.45 -3.00 17.40
CA ASN A 108 -11.79 -3.98 16.57
C ASN A 108 -12.81 -4.60 15.63
N PHE A 109 -12.46 -4.74 14.35
CA PHE A 109 -13.29 -5.36 13.33
C PHE A 109 -12.96 -6.84 13.24
N LEU A 110 -14.02 -7.67 13.17
CA LEU A 110 -13.87 -9.08 12.82
C LEU A 110 -13.93 -9.21 11.31
N ASP A 111 -12.90 -9.81 10.75
CA ASP A 111 -12.82 -10.09 9.33
C ASP A 111 -12.20 -11.47 9.10
N MET A 112 -12.42 -12.03 7.92
CA MET A 112 -11.92 -13.36 7.55
C MET A 112 -10.99 -13.25 6.37
N ASP A 113 -9.83 -13.89 6.50
CA ASP A 113 -8.88 -14.06 5.41
C ASP A 113 -8.72 -15.54 5.08
N VAL A 114 -8.45 -15.82 3.81
CA VAL A 114 -8.24 -17.17 3.29
C VAL A 114 -6.82 -17.28 2.76
N LEU A 115 -6.09 -18.27 3.22
CA LEU A 115 -4.78 -18.64 2.67
C LEU A 115 -4.99 -19.66 1.55
N ILE A 116 -4.45 -19.36 0.37
CA ILE A 116 -4.63 -20.11 -0.86
C ILE A 116 -3.28 -20.66 -1.32
N PHE A 117 -3.28 -21.91 -1.77
CA PHE A 117 -2.18 -22.58 -2.43
C PHE A 117 -2.61 -23.25 -3.73
N GLY A 118 -1.67 -23.54 -4.62
CA GLY A 118 -1.91 -24.27 -5.86
C GLY A 118 -2.51 -23.40 -6.97
N PRO A 119 -3.24 -23.97 -7.93
CA PRO A 119 -3.60 -23.29 -9.18
C PRO A 119 -4.41 -21.98 -9.01
N ALA A 120 -5.23 -21.89 -7.97
CA ALA A 120 -6.01 -20.68 -7.70
C ALA A 120 -5.16 -19.44 -7.40
N VAL A 121 -3.90 -19.60 -6.97
CA VAL A 121 -2.96 -18.48 -6.79
C VAL A 121 -2.70 -17.77 -8.12
N THR A 122 -2.69 -18.49 -9.23
CA THR A 122 -2.53 -17.91 -10.57
C THR A 122 -3.66 -16.95 -10.91
N ASP A 123 -4.90 -17.28 -10.54
CA ASP A 123 -6.07 -16.41 -10.79
C ASP A 123 -5.99 -15.14 -9.93
N VAL A 124 -5.57 -15.26 -8.67
CA VAL A 124 -5.37 -14.09 -7.77
C VAL A 124 -4.25 -13.20 -8.32
N SER A 125 -3.14 -13.79 -8.80
CA SER A 125 -2.03 -13.06 -9.42
C SER A 125 -2.47 -12.33 -10.70
N ALA A 126 -3.22 -13.01 -11.57
CA ALA A 126 -3.75 -12.40 -12.78
C ALA A 126 -4.70 -11.22 -12.48
N GLN A 127 -5.52 -11.34 -11.42
CA GLN A 127 -6.37 -10.25 -10.97
C GLN A 127 -5.56 -9.06 -10.47
N PHE A 128 -4.50 -9.29 -9.69
CA PHE A 128 -3.58 -8.23 -9.25
C PHE A 128 -2.93 -7.55 -10.46
N ASP A 129 -2.43 -8.31 -11.43
CA ASP A 129 -1.79 -7.76 -12.63
C ASP A 129 -2.76 -6.94 -13.50
N GLN A 130 -4.04 -7.29 -13.56
CA GLN A 130 -5.06 -6.47 -14.23
C GLN A 130 -5.22 -5.10 -13.58
N TYR A 131 -5.26 -5.04 -12.25
CA TYR A 131 -5.32 -3.76 -11.53
C TYR A 131 -4.00 -2.98 -11.65
N TRP A 132 -2.88 -3.66 -11.51
CA TRP A 132 -1.54 -3.07 -11.63
C TRP A 132 -1.31 -2.41 -12.99
N ASN A 133 -1.71 -3.07 -14.06
CA ASN A 133 -1.56 -2.59 -15.44
C ASN A 133 -2.78 -1.76 -15.92
N SER A 134 -3.71 -1.43 -15.04
CA SER A 134 -4.87 -0.61 -15.39
C SER A 134 -4.44 0.81 -15.77
N PRO A 135 -5.11 1.45 -16.74
CA PRO A 135 -4.91 2.87 -17.02
C PRO A 135 -5.33 3.80 -15.85
N LEU A 136 -5.89 3.24 -14.79
CA LEU A 136 -6.22 3.94 -13.55
C LEU A 136 -5.15 3.77 -12.46
N SER A 137 -4.09 3.00 -12.71
CA SER A 137 -2.97 2.82 -11.78
C SER A 137 -1.80 3.70 -12.21
N TYR A 138 -1.33 4.52 -11.29
CA TYR A 138 -0.27 5.51 -11.51
C TYR A 138 0.86 5.26 -10.53
N ASP A 139 2.09 5.38 -10.99
CA ASP A 139 3.26 5.33 -10.11
C ASP A 139 3.23 6.50 -9.14
N ILE A 140 3.64 6.28 -7.89
CA ILE A 140 3.52 7.29 -6.83
C ILE A 140 4.40 8.52 -7.10
N ASP A 141 5.57 8.35 -7.72
CA ASP A 141 6.48 9.42 -8.12
C ASP A 141 5.83 10.41 -9.09
N ILE A 142 5.07 9.91 -10.08
CA ILE A 142 4.33 10.75 -11.04
C ILE A 142 3.28 11.63 -10.34
N LEU A 143 2.66 11.10 -9.27
CA LEU A 143 1.61 11.80 -8.53
C LEU A 143 2.14 12.87 -7.58
N SER A 144 3.36 12.70 -7.09
CA SER A 144 4.01 13.64 -6.18
C SER A 144 4.53 14.90 -6.88
N GLY A 145 4.84 14.78 -8.19
CA GLY A 145 5.41 15.88 -8.98
C GLY A 145 6.82 16.30 -8.56
N THR A 146 7.50 15.49 -7.76
CA THR A 146 8.88 15.74 -7.30
C THR A 146 9.82 14.78 -8.00
N GLU A 147 10.78 15.31 -8.77
CA GLU A 147 11.89 14.53 -9.38
C GLU A 147 13.02 14.22 -8.39
N GLU A 148 13.09 14.96 -7.28
CA GLU A 148 14.09 14.74 -6.21
C GLU A 148 13.37 14.41 -4.91
N LEU A 149 13.88 13.41 -4.20
CA LEU A 149 13.43 13.06 -2.86
C LEU A 149 13.74 14.23 -1.90
N PRO A 150 12.74 14.95 -1.36
CA PRO A 150 12.96 15.99 -0.38
C PRO A 150 13.78 15.47 0.81
N GLU A 151 14.54 16.34 1.49
CA GLU A 151 15.31 15.97 2.69
C GLU A 151 14.41 15.32 3.77
N ASP A 152 13.13 15.70 3.80
CA ASP A 152 12.13 15.12 4.69
C ASP A 152 11.85 13.65 4.40
N ILE A 153 11.91 13.22 3.14
CA ILE A 153 11.74 11.81 2.75
C ILE A 153 12.96 10.98 3.15
N GLN A 154 14.16 11.54 3.01
CA GLN A 154 15.39 10.89 3.50
C GLN A 154 15.34 10.67 5.01
N ARG A 155 14.80 11.64 5.75
CA ARG A 155 14.63 11.52 7.20
C ARG A 155 13.59 10.44 7.54
N GLN A 156 12.44 10.40 6.86
CA GLN A 156 11.42 9.36 7.06
C GLN A 156 11.95 7.98 6.72
N TRP A 157 12.78 7.87 5.70
CA TRP A 157 13.48 6.65 5.35
C TRP A 157 14.40 6.18 6.49
N GLN A 158 15.16 7.10 7.11
CA GLN A 158 15.99 6.80 8.26
C GLN A 158 15.17 6.38 9.48
N GLU A 159 14.09 7.09 9.77
CA GLU A 159 13.16 6.77 10.88
C GLU A 159 12.53 5.38 10.71
N LEU A 160 12.09 5.03 9.50
CA LEU A 160 11.59 3.69 9.17
C LEU A 160 12.68 2.62 9.36
N HIS A 161 13.88 2.91 8.91
CA HIS A 161 14.98 1.96 9.04
C HIS A 161 15.41 1.77 10.51
N GLU A 162 15.47 2.83 11.28
CA GLU A 162 15.77 2.78 12.72
C GLU A 162 14.66 2.04 13.49
N PHE A 163 13.39 2.29 13.14
CA PHE A 163 12.27 1.56 13.71
C PHE A 163 12.36 0.06 13.38
N ALA A 164 12.66 -0.29 12.13
CA ALA A 164 12.86 -1.65 11.69
C ALA A 164 13.99 -2.37 12.45
N GLU A 165 15.11 -1.68 12.67
CA GLU A 165 16.24 -2.21 13.45
C GLU A 165 15.88 -2.40 14.92
N SER A 166 15.10 -1.47 15.52
CA SER A 166 14.69 -1.54 16.93
C SER A 166 13.75 -2.71 17.26
N GLN A 167 13.11 -3.31 16.25
CA GLN A 167 12.19 -4.45 16.39
C GLN A 167 12.87 -5.80 16.18
N LYS A 168 14.20 -5.85 16.00
CA LYS A 168 14.97 -7.10 15.78
C LYS A 168 15.38 -7.80 17.08
N ASP A 169 15.17 -7.20 18.24
CA ASP A 169 15.38 -7.77 19.56
C ASP A 169 14.05 -8.33 20.13
#